data_afda3c7a24daa40762b0ab0ba637a3fb
#
_entry.id   afda3c7a24daa40762b0ab0ba637a3fb
#
_cell.length_a   1.000
_cell.length_b   1.000
_cell.length_c   1.000
_cell.angle_alpha   90.00
_cell.angle_beta   90.00
_cell.angle_gamma   90.00
#
_symmetry.space_group_name_H-M   'P 1'
#
loop_
_entity.id
_entity.type
_entity.pdbx_description
1 polymer ?
#
loop_
_entity_poly.entity_id
_entity_poly.type
_entity_poly.pdbx_seq_one_letter_code
_entity_poly.pdbx_strand_id
1 'polypeptide(L)'
;MQILFDYSEEDDTNCMGLISGVVKKFKPSIDIKVPQMGWNKVKSDMEDNLDGYYYFANSFYTDINEYAIGYSYYGKKFTSIVRKNNFIGCQFHPEKSSDVGEKFIKNFISLI
;
A
#
# COMPACT_ATOMS: atom_id res chain seq x y z
N MET A 1 3.47 3.78 4.76
CA MET A 1 3.68 4.04 3.32
C MET A 1 3.31 5.47 2.94
N GLN A 2 2.15 5.93 3.32
CA GLN A 2 1.61 7.21 2.84
C GLN A 2 2.49 8.42 3.16
N ILE A 3 3.18 8.41 4.29
CA ILE A 3 4.08 9.49 4.70
C ILE A 3 5.26 9.71 3.74
N LEU A 4 5.59 8.72 2.91
CA LEU A 4 6.69 8.82 1.94
C LEU A 4 6.37 9.75 0.76
N PHE A 5 5.10 10.07 0.55
CA PHE A 5 4.64 10.87 -0.57
C PHE A 5 4.75 12.38 -0.28
N ASP A 6 4.40 13.21 -1.27
CA ASP A 6 4.53 14.66 -1.13
C ASP A 6 3.46 15.24 -0.21
N TYR A 7 2.22 14.76 -0.34
CA TYR A 7 1.05 15.37 0.27
C TYR A 7 -0.04 14.34 0.52
N SER A 8 -0.79 14.52 1.61
CA SER A 8 -1.94 13.69 1.92
C SER A 8 -3.19 14.56 2.11
N GLU A 9 -4.31 14.11 1.54
CA GLU A 9 -5.63 14.71 1.81
C GLU A 9 -6.07 14.49 3.25
N GLU A 10 -5.46 13.54 3.97
CA GLU A 10 -5.71 13.36 5.38
C GLU A 10 -5.14 14.54 6.17
N ASP A 11 -6.04 15.31 6.77
CA ASP A 11 -5.70 16.53 7.54
C ASP A 11 -4.89 17.56 6.74
N ASP A 12 -4.98 17.54 5.40
CA ASP A 12 -4.29 18.51 4.54
C ASP A 12 -2.80 18.63 4.90
N THR A 13 -2.10 17.50 4.88
CA THR A 13 -0.76 17.40 5.47
C THR A 13 0.32 17.24 4.41
N ASN A 14 1.38 18.05 4.51
CA ASN A 14 2.62 17.84 3.77
C ASN A 14 3.38 16.66 4.39
N CYS A 15 3.90 15.78 3.54
CA CYS A 15 4.61 14.57 3.94
C CYS A 15 6.09 14.64 3.56
N MET A 16 6.80 13.51 3.61
CA MET A 16 8.27 13.50 3.45
C MET A 16 8.73 13.81 2.02
N GLY A 17 7.89 13.60 1.01
CA GLY A 17 8.24 13.91 -0.38
C GLY A 17 9.33 13.02 -0.98
N LEU A 18 9.55 11.83 -0.46
CA LEU A 18 10.51 10.88 -1.03
C LEU A 18 10.01 10.24 -2.31
N ILE A 19 8.70 10.12 -2.45
CA ILE A 19 8.02 9.59 -3.63
C ILE A 19 7.02 10.63 -4.11
N SER A 20 7.11 11.04 -5.36
CA SER A 20 6.18 12.01 -5.93
C SER A 20 4.77 11.44 -5.97
N GLY A 21 3.80 12.21 -5.52
CA GLY A 21 2.40 11.81 -5.55
C GLY A 21 1.62 12.32 -4.37
N VAL A 22 0.32 12.04 -4.41
CA VAL A 22 -0.65 12.50 -3.44
C VAL A 22 -1.40 11.32 -2.85
N VAL A 23 -1.57 11.34 -1.54
CA VAL A 23 -2.43 10.40 -0.82
C VAL A 23 -3.86 10.96 -0.86
N LYS A 24 -4.78 10.19 -1.44
CA LYS A 24 -6.17 10.60 -1.67
C LYS A 24 -7.12 9.75 -0.85
N LYS A 25 -8.30 10.30 -0.56
CA LYS A 25 -9.35 9.56 0.13
C LYS A 25 -10.16 8.73 -0.85
N PHE A 26 -10.44 7.47 -0.50
CA PHE A 26 -11.39 6.65 -1.24
C PHE A 26 -12.76 7.29 -1.27
N LYS A 27 -13.45 7.21 -2.42
CA LYS A 27 -14.82 7.70 -2.56
C LYS A 27 -15.78 6.56 -2.28
N PRO A 28 -16.63 6.65 -1.23
CA PRO A 28 -17.59 5.59 -0.95
C PRO A 28 -18.65 5.50 -2.05
N SER A 29 -19.13 4.30 -2.30
CA SER A 29 -20.22 4.01 -3.22
C SER A 29 -21.05 2.85 -2.66
N ILE A 30 -22.06 2.39 -3.43
CA ILE A 30 -22.91 1.27 -3.01
C ILE A 30 -22.07 0.04 -2.67
N ASP A 31 -21.02 -0.23 -3.46
CA ASP A 31 -20.17 -1.42 -3.30
C ASP A 31 -18.84 -1.15 -2.58
N ILE A 32 -18.54 0.12 -2.30
CA ILE A 32 -17.25 0.52 -1.72
C ILE A 32 -17.47 1.24 -0.40
N LYS A 33 -17.15 0.55 0.69
CA LYS A 33 -17.17 1.12 2.04
C LYS A 33 -15.83 1.75 2.37
N VAL A 34 -15.85 2.88 3.06
CA VAL A 34 -14.65 3.58 3.54
C VAL A 34 -14.73 3.66 5.05
N PRO A 35 -13.71 3.17 5.78
CA PRO A 35 -12.44 2.61 5.30
C PRO A 35 -12.56 1.22 4.67
N GLN A 36 -11.57 0.87 3.82
CA GLN A 36 -11.35 -0.51 3.43
C GLN A 36 -10.89 -1.28 4.66
N MET A 37 -11.64 -2.31 5.05
CA MET A 37 -11.26 -3.16 6.17
C MET A 37 -11.47 -4.62 5.79
N GLY A 38 -10.40 -5.41 5.92
CA GLY A 38 -10.45 -6.84 5.63
C GLY A 38 -9.35 -7.27 4.68
N TRP A 39 -9.48 -8.50 4.21
CA TRP A 39 -8.49 -9.13 3.34
C TRP A 39 -8.71 -8.70 1.90
N ASN A 40 -7.63 -8.34 1.22
CA ASN A 40 -7.66 -8.02 -0.20
C ASN A 40 -6.40 -8.54 -0.87
N LYS A 41 -6.52 -8.83 -2.16
CA LYS A 41 -5.44 -9.39 -2.95
C LYS A 41 -4.41 -8.33 -3.29
N VAL A 42 -3.14 -8.70 -3.17
CA VAL A 42 -1.99 -7.92 -3.64
C VAL A 42 -1.34 -8.68 -4.78
N LYS A 43 -1.12 -8.00 -5.88
CA LYS A 43 -0.31 -8.46 -7.00
C LYS A 43 1.02 -7.75 -6.97
N SER A 44 2.11 -8.51 -7.13
CA SER A 44 3.46 -7.97 -7.11
C SER A 44 4.18 -8.31 -8.40
N ASP A 45 4.97 -7.36 -8.89
CA ASP A 45 5.84 -7.57 -10.06
C ASP A 45 7.24 -8.05 -9.67
N MET A 46 7.46 -8.34 -8.38
CA MET A 46 8.77 -8.78 -7.89
C MET A 46 8.97 -10.27 -8.07
N GLU A 47 10.23 -10.66 -8.29
CA GLU A 47 10.66 -12.07 -8.41
C GLU A 47 10.34 -12.87 -7.15
N ASP A 48 10.35 -12.26 -5.96
CA ASP A 48 10.09 -12.91 -4.69
C ASP A 48 8.63 -13.30 -4.49
N ASN A 49 7.78 -13.03 -5.45
CA ASN A 49 6.36 -13.38 -5.45
C ASN A 49 5.67 -13.03 -4.14
N LEU A 50 5.46 -11.72 -3.96
CA LEU A 50 4.73 -11.20 -2.80
C LEU A 50 3.21 -11.26 -2.98
N ASP A 51 2.74 -11.93 -4.02
CA ASP A 51 1.32 -12.10 -4.29
C ASP A 51 0.62 -12.81 -3.14
N GLY A 52 -0.57 -12.37 -2.81
CA GLY A 52 -1.37 -13.02 -1.79
C GLY A 52 -2.46 -12.12 -1.25
N TYR A 53 -3.16 -12.61 -0.24
CA TYR A 53 -4.19 -11.86 0.47
C TYR A 53 -3.60 -11.27 1.74
N TYR A 54 -3.71 -9.97 1.88
CA TYR A 54 -3.19 -9.21 3.02
C TYR A 54 -4.34 -8.46 3.68
N TYR A 55 -4.17 -8.14 4.96
CA TYR A 55 -5.18 -7.39 5.71
C TYR A 55 -4.98 -5.88 5.53
N PHE A 56 -6.05 -5.20 5.13
CA PHE A 56 -6.09 -3.76 4.94
C PHE A 56 -7.01 -3.09 5.95
N ALA A 57 -6.63 -1.87 6.36
CA ALA A 57 -7.48 -1.01 7.20
C ALA A 57 -7.12 0.44 6.86
N ASN A 58 -7.66 0.95 5.74
CA ASN A 58 -7.28 2.28 5.25
C ASN A 58 -8.45 3.01 4.58
N SER A 59 -8.48 4.32 4.78
CA SER A 59 -9.43 5.23 4.13
C SER A 59 -8.80 6.01 2.98
N PHE A 60 -7.47 6.04 2.91
CA PHE A 60 -6.70 6.78 1.92
C PHE A 60 -5.84 5.83 1.11
N TYR A 61 -5.48 6.25 -0.09
CA TYR A 61 -4.71 5.44 -1.02
C TYR A 61 -3.80 6.31 -1.87
N THR A 62 -2.87 5.68 -2.59
CA THR A 62 -2.05 6.33 -3.60
C THR A 62 -2.29 5.67 -4.95
N ASP A 63 -2.35 6.47 -6.01
CA ASP A 63 -2.46 5.95 -7.38
C ASP A 63 -1.22 5.13 -7.75
N ILE A 64 -1.31 4.36 -8.82
CA ILE A 64 -0.17 3.63 -9.35
C ILE A 64 0.88 4.64 -9.83
N ASN A 65 2.13 4.40 -9.46
CA ASN A 65 3.26 5.25 -9.82
C ASN A 65 4.46 4.40 -10.20
N GLU A 66 5.54 5.04 -10.64
CA GLU A 66 6.74 4.34 -11.12
C GLU A 66 7.46 3.52 -10.05
N TYR A 67 7.21 3.78 -8.77
CA TYR A 67 7.81 3.05 -7.65
C TYR A 67 6.90 1.96 -7.09
N ALA A 68 5.71 1.79 -7.66
CA ALA A 68 4.77 0.75 -7.24
C ALA A 68 5.30 -0.62 -7.68
N ILE A 69 5.51 -1.51 -6.71
CA ILE A 69 5.90 -2.89 -6.95
C ILE A 69 4.82 -3.87 -6.55
N GLY A 70 3.79 -3.41 -5.90
CA GLY A 70 2.60 -4.18 -5.58
C GLY A 70 1.37 -3.31 -5.69
N TYR A 71 0.27 -3.90 -6.14
CA TYR A 71 -0.97 -3.18 -6.34
C TYR A 71 -2.17 -4.05 -6.01
N SER A 72 -3.27 -3.37 -5.71
CA SER A 72 -4.53 -3.97 -5.32
C SER A 72 -5.69 -3.23 -5.99
N TYR A 73 -6.89 -3.76 -5.84
CA TYR A 73 -8.10 -3.16 -6.38
C TYR A 73 -9.15 -3.02 -5.28
N TYR A 74 -9.66 -1.80 -5.11
CA TYR A 74 -10.75 -1.52 -4.19
C TYR A 74 -11.58 -0.36 -4.76
N GLY A 75 -12.52 -0.71 -5.66
CA GLY A 75 -13.24 0.27 -6.46
C GLY A 75 -12.40 0.88 -7.57
N LYS A 76 -11.09 0.88 -7.41
CA LYS A 76 -10.10 1.28 -8.39
C LYS A 76 -8.77 0.62 -8.08
N LYS A 77 -7.87 0.58 -9.05
CA LYS A 77 -6.51 0.07 -8.86
C LYS A 77 -5.70 1.09 -8.06
N PHE A 78 -4.98 0.62 -7.04
CA PHE A 78 -4.15 1.49 -6.21
C PHE A 78 -2.86 0.79 -5.83
N THR A 79 -1.86 1.58 -5.40
CA THR A 79 -0.57 1.07 -4.96
C THR A 79 -0.68 0.48 -3.56
N SER A 80 -0.25 -0.76 -3.40
CA SER A 80 -0.20 -1.43 -2.09
C SER A 80 1.21 -1.62 -1.57
N ILE A 81 2.22 -1.63 -2.43
CA ILE A 81 3.64 -1.68 -2.04
C ILE A 81 4.43 -0.73 -2.93
N VAL A 82 5.28 0.08 -2.31
CA VAL A 82 6.23 0.95 -3.02
C VAL A 82 7.66 0.59 -2.63
N ARG A 83 8.58 0.79 -3.55
CA ARG A 83 10.01 0.69 -3.28
C ARG A 83 10.76 1.78 -4.03
N LYS A 84 11.54 2.56 -3.29
CA LYS A 84 12.46 3.56 -3.86
C LYS A 84 13.78 3.45 -3.11
N ASN A 85 14.83 3.03 -3.80
CA ASN A 85 16.14 2.77 -3.18
C ASN A 85 15.99 1.76 -2.03
N ASN A 86 16.36 2.15 -0.81
CA ASN A 86 16.22 1.33 0.39
C ASN A 86 14.94 1.61 1.18
N PHE A 87 14.03 2.41 0.64
CA PHE A 87 12.73 2.66 1.26
C PHE A 87 11.70 1.70 0.67
N ILE A 88 11.03 0.96 1.54
CA ILE A 88 9.91 0.08 1.19
C ILE A 88 8.74 0.46 2.08
N GLY A 89 7.58 0.64 1.47
CA GLY A 89 6.34 0.92 2.19
C GLY A 89 5.22 0.02 1.72
N CYS A 90 4.32 -0.35 2.63
CA CYS A 90 3.13 -1.10 2.29
C CYS A 90 1.90 -0.45 2.89
N GLN A 91 0.76 -0.57 2.18
CA GLN A 91 -0.50 -0.03 2.63
C GLN A 91 -1.19 -0.97 3.63
N PHE A 92 -1.03 -2.27 3.43
CA PHE A 92 -1.62 -3.28 4.31
C PHE A 92 -0.84 -3.39 5.63
N HIS A 93 -1.42 -4.13 6.57
CA HIS A 93 -0.80 -4.45 7.85
C HIS A 93 -0.17 -5.85 7.79
N PRO A 94 1.15 -5.97 7.55
CA PRO A 94 1.77 -7.29 7.46
C PRO A 94 1.67 -8.07 8.77
N GLU A 95 1.71 -7.39 9.92
CA GLU A 95 1.57 -8.00 11.23
C GLU A 95 0.18 -8.63 11.47
N LYS A 96 -0.81 -8.25 10.66
CA LYS A 96 -2.17 -8.81 10.70
C LYS A 96 -2.49 -9.70 9.50
N SER A 97 -1.51 -10.01 8.69
CA SER A 97 -1.69 -10.69 7.41
C SER A 97 -1.25 -12.16 7.43
N SER A 98 -1.17 -12.78 8.61
CA SER A 98 -0.86 -14.20 8.76
C SER A 98 0.47 -14.58 8.06
N ASP A 99 0.51 -15.73 7.39
CA ASP A 99 1.75 -16.26 6.79
C ASP A 99 2.31 -15.39 5.67
N VAL A 100 1.45 -14.79 4.84
CA VAL A 100 1.92 -13.90 3.78
C VAL A 100 2.54 -12.63 4.35
N GLY A 101 1.98 -12.12 5.45
CA GLY A 101 2.54 -10.96 6.15
C GLY A 101 3.91 -11.28 6.77
N GLU A 102 4.05 -12.44 7.37
CA GLU A 102 5.32 -12.90 7.91
C GLU A 102 6.38 -13.03 6.82
N LYS A 103 6.02 -13.61 5.69
CA LYS A 103 6.91 -13.73 4.54
C LYS A 103 7.33 -12.35 4.03
N PHE A 104 6.40 -11.41 3.95
CA PHE A 104 6.68 -10.04 3.54
C PHE A 104 7.72 -9.38 4.46
N ILE A 105 7.53 -9.49 5.77
CA ILE A 105 8.46 -8.93 6.77
C ILE A 105 9.84 -9.57 6.65
N LYS A 106 9.91 -10.88 6.49
CA LYS A 106 11.20 -11.60 6.32
C LYS A 106 11.93 -11.13 5.06
N ASN A 107 11.20 -10.96 3.96
CA ASN A 107 11.80 -10.45 2.72
C ASN A 107 12.31 -9.02 2.89
N PHE A 108 11.57 -8.18 3.60
CA PHE A 108 11.99 -6.82 3.89
C PHE A 108 13.28 -6.80 4.72
N ILE A 109 13.36 -7.59 5.77
CA ILE A 109 14.55 -7.69 6.64
C ILE A 109 15.76 -8.17 5.84
N SER A 110 15.58 -9.12 4.92
CA SER A 110 16.68 -9.65 4.12
C SER A 110 17.29 -8.65 3.15
N LEU A 111 16.57 -7.55 2.85
CA LEU A 111 17.06 -6.49 1.97
C LEU A 111 17.95 -5.46 2.70
N ILE A 112 17.97 -5.52 4.00
CA ILE A 112 18.82 -4.68 4.83
C ILE A 112 20.16 -5.39 5.04
#